data_5400bbccd9eaa53729824c8bd46b215e
#
_entry.id   5400bbccd9eaa53729824c8bd46b215e
#
_cell.length_a   1.000
_cell.length_b   1.000
_cell.length_c   1.000
_cell.angle_alpha   90.00
_cell.angle_beta   90.00
_cell.angle_gamma   90.00
#
_symmetry.space_group_name_H-M   'P 1'
#
loop_
_entity.id
_entity.type
_entity.pdbx_description
1 polymer ?
#
loop_
_entity_poly.entity_id
_entity_poly.type
_entity_poly.pdbx_seq_one_letter_code
_entity_poly.pdbx_strand_id
1 'polypeptide(L)'
;MVSTLSSGLVSDNLGRKKALIIGQMLILFGWSLLYFAWNFQMLLTARCVMGIGVGIAYPNICMYLSEISLIRNRGTLSVINTVMTNAAFIYSLLFSAILSLKGLILASALIPILFLMVAYFLPESPLWLVKVRKI
;
A
#
# COMPACT_ATOMS: atom_id res chain seq x y z
N MET A 1 7.65 -1.28 -11.86
CA MET A 1 6.99 -1.56 -13.15
C MET A 1 6.49 -3.01 -13.23
N VAL A 2 7.35 -4.04 -13.07
CA VAL A 2 6.93 -5.46 -13.19
C VAL A 2 5.85 -5.85 -12.17
N SER A 3 5.96 -5.43 -10.92
CA SER A 3 4.99 -5.71 -9.84
C SER A 3 3.62 -5.06 -10.06
N THR A 4 3.56 -3.91 -10.73
CA THR A 4 2.29 -3.25 -11.07
C THR A 4 1.53 -3.99 -12.18
N LEU A 5 2.22 -4.60 -13.13
CA LEU A 5 1.59 -5.46 -14.14
C LEU A 5 1.00 -6.73 -13.51
N SER A 6 1.68 -7.31 -12.53
CA SER A 6 1.20 -8.49 -11.81
C SER A 6 0.03 -8.18 -10.85
N SER A 7 -0.14 -6.92 -10.44
CA SER A 7 -1.17 -6.52 -9.46
C SER A 7 -2.60 -6.76 -9.95
N GLY A 8 -2.85 -6.61 -11.24
CA GLY A 8 -4.13 -6.89 -11.86
C GLY A 8 -4.53 -8.36 -11.72
N LEU A 9 -3.62 -9.28 -12.05
CA LEU A 9 -3.84 -10.72 -11.93
C LEU A 9 -4.08 -11.17 -10.48
N VAL A 10 -3.30 -10.61 -9.55
CA VAL A 10 -3.46 -10.89 -8.11
C VAL A 10 -4.82 -10.38 -7.60
N SER A 11 -5.21 -9.19 -8.03
CA SER A 11 -6.46 -8.56 -7.62
C SER A 11 -7.70 -9.26 -8.17
N ASP A 12 -7.64 -9.76 -9.41
CA ASP A 12 -8.77 -10.45 -10.04
C ASP A 12 -9.02 -11.83 -9.46
N ASN A 13 -7.97 -12.54 -9.02
CA ASN A 13 -8.07 -13.88 -8.46
C ASN A 13 -8.36 -13.89 -6.95
N LEU A 14 -7.72 -13.01 -6.18
CA LEU A 14 -7.77 -13.01 -4.72
C LEU A 14 -8.81 -12.04 -4.13
N GLY A 15 -9.27 -11.07 -4.91
CA GLY A 15 -10.13 -9.97 -4.45
C GLY A 15 -9.33 -8.73 -4.05
N ARG A 16 -9.98 -7.57 -4.13
CA ARG A 16 -9.34 -6.26 -3.92
C ARG A 16 -8.78 -6.11 -2.49
N LYS A 17 -9.57 -6.46 -1.48
CA LYS A 17 -9.18 -6.38 -0.07
C LYS A 17 -7.99 -7.27 0.25
N LYS A 18 -8.00 -8.53 -0.19
CA LYS A 18 -6.91 -9.47 0.06
C LYS A 18 -5.61 -9.03 -0.61
N ALA A 19 -5.69 -8.53 -1.85
CA ALA A 19 -4.53 -7.99 -2.55
C ALA A 19 -3.91 -6.78 -1.82
N LEU A 20 -4.74 -5.88 -1.25
CA LEU A 20 -4.27 -4.78 -0.41
C LEU A 20 -3.56 -5.27 0.85
N ILE A 21 -4.14 -6.24 1.55
CA ILE A 21 -3.54 -6.81 2.77
C ILE A 21 -2.19 -7.45 2.46
N ILE A 22 -2.09 -8.24 1.38
CA ILE A 22 -0.82 -8.87 0.96
C ILE A 22 0.24 -7.81 0.64
N GLY A 23 -0.12 -6.78 -0.12
CA GLY A 23 0.79 -5.68 -0.42
C GLY A 23 1.31 -4.97 0.83
N GLN A 24 0.44 -4.71 1.80
CA GLN A 24 0.82 -4.08 3.08
C GLN A 24 1.69 -4.99 3.97
N MET A 25 1.41 -6.29 3.99
CA MET A 25 2.26 -7.25 4.69
C MET A 25 3.68 -7.29 4.11
N LEU A 26 3.83 -7.25 2.78
CA LEU A 26 5.14 -7.17 2.12
C LEU A 26 5.87 -5.86 2.48
N ILE A 27 5.16 -4.75 2.55
CA ILE A 27 5.74 -3.46 2.96
C ILE A 27 6.23 -3.53 4.41
N LEU A 28 5.43 -4.06 5.34
CA LEU A 28 5.83 -4.26 6.74
C LEU A 28 7.04 -5.17 6.86
N PHE A 29 7.06 -6.27 6.13
CA PHE A 29 8.21 -7.18 6.10
C PHE A 29 9.46 -6.46 5.58
N GLY A 30 9.32 -5.64 4.55
CA GLY A 30 10.42 -4.80 4.05
C GLY A 30 10.93 -3.79 5.09
N TRP A 31 10.04 -3.14 5.85
CA TRP A 31 10.45 -2.26 6.96
C TRP A 31 11.18 -3.01 8.07
N SER A 32 10.75 -4.23 8.40
CA SER A 32 11.44 -5.09 9.37
C SER A 32 12.84 -5.44 8.90
N LEU A 33 12.99 -5.85 7.64
CA LEU A 33 14.31 -6.12 7.04
C LEU A 33 15.21 -4.89 7.05
N LEU A 34 14.65 -3.71 6.79
CA LEU A 34 15.39 -2.45 6.81
C LEU A 34 15.87 -2.08 8.21
N TYR A 35 15.09 -2.37 9.25
CA TYR A 35 15.46 -2.13 10.64
C TYR A 35 16.67 -2.97 11.07
N PHE A 36 16.73 -4.25 10.61
CA PHE A 36 17.81 -5.18 10.90
C PHE A 36 18.96 -5.13 9.87
N ALA A 37 18.92 -4.19 8.92
CA ALA A 37 19.92 -4.12 7.87
C ALA A 37 21.30 -3.67 8.41
N TRP A 38 22.27 -4.57 8.37
CA TRP A 38 23.66 -4.34 8.75
C TRP A 38 24.55 -4.16 7.53
N ASN A 39 24.15 -4.70 6.37
CA ASN A 39 24.90 -4.68 5.13
C ASN A 39 24.13 -3.99 4.00
N PHE A 40 24.88 -3.41 3.05
CA PHE A 40 24.30 -2.79 1.86
C PHE A 40 23.40 -3.74 1.05
N GLN A 41 23.79 -5.01 0.92
CA GLN A 41 22.97 -6.01 0.22
C GLN A 41 21.61 -6.24 0.89
N MET A 42 21.60 -6.28 2.22
CA MET A 42 20.36 -6.43 2.99
C MET A 42 19.44 -5.20 2.85
N LEU A 43 20.03 -4.01 2.79
CA LEU A 43 19.29 -2.77 2.51
C LEU A 43 18.66 -2.81 1.11
N LEU A 44 19.41 -3.29 0.11
CA LEU A 44 18.91 -3.42 -1.26
C LEU A 44 17.76 -4.42 -1.35
N THR A 45 17.88 -5.59 -0.72
CA THR A 45 16.82 -6.60 -0.70
C THR A 45 15.56 -6.10 0.01
N ALA A 46 15.70 -5.39 1.13
CA ALA A 46 14.58 -4.77 1.83
C ALA A 46 13.83 -3.77 0.91
N ARG A 47 14.55 -2.95 0.16
CA ARG A 47 13.97 -2.00 -0.80
C ARG A 47 13.27 -2.71 -1.96
N CYS A 48 13.82 -3.81 -2.47
CA CYS A 48 13.18 -4.61 -3.50
C CYS A 48 11.84 -5.20 -3.00
N VAL A 49 11.82 -5.76 -1.82
CA VAL A 49 10.59 -6.32 -1.20
C VAL A 49 9.53 -5.24 -1.00
N MET A 50 9.92 -4.08 -0.47
CA MET A 50 9.00 -2.93 -0.32
C MET A 50 8.47 -2.47 -1.67
N GLY A 51 9.31 -2.41 -2.71
CA GLY A 51 8.92 -2.03 -4.07
C GLY A 51 7.87 -2.98 -4.66
N ILE A 52 7.99 -4.28 -4.41
CA ILE A 52 6.98 -5.27 -4.81
C ILE A 52 5.67 -5.02 -4.06
N GLY A 53 5.73 -4.80 -2.74
CA GLY A 53 4.56 -4.52 -1.91
C GLY A 53 3.80 -3.27 -2.36
N VAL A 54 4.51 -2.17 -2.60
CA VAL A 54 3.92 -0.91 -3.11
C VAL A 54 3.35 -1.11 -4.51
N GLY A 55 4.04 -1.83 -5.39
CA GLY A 55 3.57 -2.12 -6.75
C GLY A 55 2.28 -2.94 -6.79
N ILE A 56 2.00 -3.75 -5.77
CA ILE A 56 0.75 -4.46 -5.62
C ILE A 56 -0.31 -3.57 -4.95
N ALA A 57 0.03 -2.89 -3.86
CA ALA A 57 -0.93 -2.13 -3.06
C ALA A 57 -1.47 -0.89 -3.80
N TYR A 58 -0.62 -0.08 -4.42
CA TYR A 58 -0.99 1.21 -4.99
C TYR A 58 -2.07 1.13 -6.08
N PRO A 59 -1.96 0.28 -7.12
CA PRO A 59 -3.02 0.16 -8.13
C PRO A 59 -4.34 -0.33 -7.54
N ASN A 60 -4.27 -1.23 -6.55
CA ASN A 60 -5.46 -1.78 -5.90
C ASN A 60 -6.19 -0.74 -5.05
N ILE A 61 -5.48 0.19 -4.41
CA ILE A 61 -6.09 1.33 -3.70
C ILE A 61 -6.85 2.21 -4.70
N CYS A 62 -6.22 2.57 -5.82
CA CYS A 62 -6.86 3.40 -6.84
C CYS A 62 -8.13 2.75 -7.43
N MET A 63 -8.06 1.44 -7.71
CA MET A 63 -9.21 0.68 -8.20
C MET A 63 -10.32 0.59 -7.15
N TYR A 64 -9.98 0.24 -5.91
CA TYR A 64 -10.94 0.14 -4.81
C TYR A 64 -11.67 1.46 -4.57
N LEU A 65 -10.94 2.59 -4.54
CA LEU A 65 -11.52 3.93 -4.43
C LEU A 65 -12.47 4.25 -5.60
N SER A 66 -12.09 3.86 -6.82
CA SER A 66 -12.92 4.09 -8.00
C SER A 66 -14.20 3.24 -8.02
N GLU A 67 -14.17 2.05 -7.42
CA GLU A 67 -15.32 1.13 -7.34
C GLU A 67 -16.33 1.53 -6.26
N ILE A 68 -15.87 2.07 -5.14
CA ILE A 68 -16.73 2.53 -4.03
C ILE A 68 -17.28 3.93 -4.30
N SER A 69 -16.57 4.76 -5.06
CA SER A 69 -16.99 6.13 -5.32
C SER A 69 -18.22 6.19 -6.22
N LEU A 70 -19.21 6.98 -5.80
CA LEU A 70 -20.28 7.40 -6.69
C LEU A 70 -19.70 8.16 -7.88
N ILE A 71 -20.28 7.98 -9.08
CA ILE A 71 -19.83 8.60 -10.34
C ILE A 71 -19.60 10.11 -10.16
N ARG A 72 -20.43 10.77 -9.37
CA ARG A 72 -20.36 12.21 -9.07
C ARG A 72 -19.09 12.63 -8.29
N ASN A 73 -18.55 11.75 -7.43
CA ASN A 73 -17.45 12.09 -6.50
C ASN A 73 -16.11 11.44 -6.88
N ARG A 74 -16.06 10.73 -8.00
CA ARG A 74 -14.87 10.00 -8.45
C ARG A 74 -13.65 10.89 -8.65
N GLY A 75 -13.84 12.07 -9.25
CA GLY A 75 -12.78 13.07 -9.44
C GLY A 75 -12.24 13.60 -8.11
N THR A 76 -13.12 13.93 -7.19
CA THR A 76 -12.76 14.47 -5.86
C THR A 76 -11.92 13.46 -5.07
N LEU A 77 -12.30 12.18 -5.05
CA LEU A 77 -11.55 11.13 -4.36
C LEU A 77 -10.16 10.90 -4.96
N SER A 78 -10.04 10.99 -6.29
CA SER A 78 -8.75 10.90 -6.97
C SER A 78 -7.82 12.06 -6.60
N VAL A 79 -8.34 13.27 -6.52
CA VAL A 79 -7.57 14.46 -6.09
C VAL A 79 -7.14 14.33 -4.62
N ILE A 80 -8.04 13.88 -3.73
CA ILE A 80 -7.72 13.65 -2.31
C ILE A 80 -6.58 12.64 -2.19
N ASN A 81 -6.63 11.53 -2.93
CA ASN A 81 -5.55 10.53 -2.91
C ASN A 81 -4.20 11.14 -3.33
N THR A 82 -4.19 11.97 -4.37
CA THR A 82 -2.97 12.66 -4.83
C THR A 82 -2.44 13.64 -3.77
N VAL A 83 -3.32 14.43 -3.15
CA VAL A 83 -2.94 15.36 -2.08
C VAL A 83 -2.35 14.60 -0.88
N MET A 84 -2.96 13.49 -0.46
CA MET A 84 -2.45 12.66 0.64
C MET A 84 -1.09 12.05 0.32
N THR A 85 -0.87 11.63 -0.94
CA THR A 85 0.43 11.12 -1.39
C THR A 85 1.52 12.20 -1.30
N ASN A 86 1.23 13.41 -1.76
CA ASN A 86 2.17 14.53 -1.67
C ASN A 86 2.43 14.96 -0.22
N ALA A 87 1.41 14.97 0.62
CA ALA A 87 1.57 15.22 2.05
C ALA A 87 2.48 14.17 2.73
N ALA A 88 2.37 12.90 2.35
CA ALA A 88 3.25 11.84 2.83
C ALA A 88 4.72 12.04 2.41
N PHE A 89 4.98 12.58 1.21
CA PHE A 89 6.35 12.97 0.80
C PHE A 89 6.92 14.07 1.69
N ILE A 90 6.15 15.14 1.93
CA ILE A 90 6.57 16.25 2.81
C ILE A 90 6.83 15.73 4.21
N TYR A 91 5.92 14.90 4.76
CA TYR A 91 6.10 14.24 6.04
C TYR A 91 7.42 13.47 6.10
N SER A 92 7.71 12.63 5.10
CA SER A 92 8.93 11.81 5.09
C SER A 92 10.20 12.65 5.03
N LEU A 93 10.21 13.77 4.30
CA LEU A 93 11.34 14.70 4.22
C LEU A 93 11.58 15.41 5.57
N LEU A 94 10.53 15.94 6.19
CA LEU A 94 10.63 16.61 7.48
C LEU A 94 11.14 15.69 8.58
N PHE A 95 10.58 14.48 8.66
CA PHE A 95 10.99 13.50 9.66
C PHE A 95 12.40 12.95 9.41
N SER A 96 12.84 12.84 8.15
CA SER A 96 14.21 12.43 7.85
C SER A 96 15.26 13.47 8.25
N ALA A 97 14.88 14.75 8.34
CA ALA A 97 15.77 15.80 8.80
C ALA A 97 15.92 15.85 10.33
N ILE A 98 14.91 15.40 11.07
CA ILE A 98 14.83 15.50 12.52
C ILE A 98 15.20 14.19 13.22
N LEU A 99 14.79 13.05 12.68
CA LEU A 99 14.94 11.73 13.28
C LEU A 99 16.19 10.99 12.77
N SER A 100 16.80 10.19 13.65
CA SER A 100 17.79 9.21 13.22
C SER A 100 17.17 8.18 12.28
N LEU A 101 17.98 7.51 11.45
CA LEU A 101 17.51 6.50 10.50
C LEU A 101 16.61 5.44 11.14
N LYS A 102 16.99 4.96 12.34
CA LYS A 102 16.19 3.95 13.08
C LYS A 102 14.84 4.51 13.53
N GLY A 103 14.80 5.75 14.01
CA GLY A 103 13.57 6.43 14.38
C GLY A 103 12.62 6.63 13.19
N LEU A 104 13.16 7.01 12.03
CA LEU A 104 12.41 7.15 10.80
C LEU A 104 11.79 5.82 10.34
N ILE A 105 12.54 4.72 10.40
CA ILE A 105 12.06 3.39 10.05
C ILE A 105 10.88 2.99 10.94
N LEU A 106 11.00 3.17 12.26
CA LEU A 106 9.92 2.85 13.20
C LEU A 106 8.68 3.72 12.97
N ALA A 107 8.86 5.02 12.82
CA ALA A 107 7.76 5.94 12.55
C ALA A 107 7.02 5.60 11.24
N SER A 108 7.76 5.23 10.20
CA SER A 108 7.19 4.85 8.90
C SER A 108 6.51 3.49 8.93
N ALA A 109 6.97 2.55 9.75
CA ALA A 109 6.36 1.22 9.92
C ALA A 109 4.99 1.28 10.64
N LEU A 110 4.73 2.32 11.42
CA LEU A 110 3.42 2.51 12.06
C LEU A 110 2.29 2.74 11.05
N ILE A 111 2.57 3.40 9.93
CA ILE A 111 1.56 3.72 8.90
C ILE A 111 0.95 2.46 8.28
N PRO A 112 1.72 1.48 7.78
CA PRO A 112 1.18 0.22 7.28
C PRO A 112 0.44 -0.59 8.34
N ILE A 113 0.88 -0.54 9.62
CA ILE A 113 0.19 -1.22 10.73
C ILE A 113 -1.20 -0.62 10.95
N LEU A 114 -1.30 0.71 11.03
CA LEU A 114 -2.59 1.40 11.14
C LEU A 114 -3.50 1.09 9.95
N PHE A 115 -2.92 1.07 8.74
CA PHE A 115 -3.67 0.71 7.54
C PHE A 115 -4.23 -0.73 7.62
N LEU A 116 -3.44 -1.69 8.09
CA LEU A 116 -3.91 -3.08 8.26
C LEU A 116 -5.05 -3.19 9.27
N MET A 117 -4.99 -2.45 10.38
CA MET A 117 -6.09 -2.40 11.34
C MET A 117 -7.37 -1.86 10.69
N VAL A 118 -7.26 -0.76 9.95
CA VAL A 118 -8.42 -0.20 9.23
C VAL A 118 -8.90 -1.15 8.13
N ALA A 119 -8.01 -1.76 7.37
CA ALA A 119 -8.35 -2.70 6.30
C ALA A 119 -9.09 -3.94 6.79
N TYR A 120 -8.89 -4.33 8.05
CA TYR A 120 -9.64 -5.43 8.66
C TYR A 120 -11.15 -5.11 8.74
N PHE A 121 -11.50 -3.87 9.05
CA PHE A 121 -12.88 -3.40 9.14
C PHE A 121 -13.52 -3.05 7.79
N LEU A 122 -12.73 -2.86 6.72
CA LEU A 122 -13.26 -2.54 5.40
C LEU A 122 -14.01 -3.75 4.80
N PRO A 123 -15.21 -3.55 4.23
CA PRO A 123 -15.92 -4.60 3.48
C PRO A 123 -15.17 -4.90 2.16
N GLU A 124 -15.39 -6.09 1.61
CA GLU A 124 -14.93 -6.43 0.26
C GLU A 124 -15.61 -5.54 -0.78
N SER A 125 -14.94 -5.34 -1.93
CA SER A 125 -15.52 -4.56 -3.04
C SER A 125 -16.84 -5.17 -3.53
N PRO A 126 -17.93 -4.38 -3.62
CA PRO A 126 -19.22 -4.86 -4.11
C PRO A 126 -19.16 -5.48 -5.51
N LEU A 127 -18.34 -4.93 -6.39
CA LEU A 127 -18.16 -5.42 -7.76
C LEU A 127 -17.50 -6.79 -7.79
N TRP A 128 -16.52 -7.05 -6.95
CA TRP A 128 -15.87 -8.35 -6.85
C TRP A 128 -16.84 -9.41 -6.30
N LEU A 129 -17.64 -9.07 -5.29
CA LEU A 129 -18.67 -9.97 -4.74
C LEU A 129 -19.71 -10.39 -5.79
N VAL A 130 -20.12 -9.48 -6.66
CA VAL A 130 -21.04 -9.75 -7.78
C VAL A 130 -20.38 -10.65 -8.83
N LYS A 131 -19.06 -10.44 -9.12
CA LYS A 131 -18.31 -11.26 -10.08
C LYS A 131 -18.19 -12.71 -9.61
N VAL A 132 -17.87 -12.93 -8.32
CA VAL A 132 -17.73 -14.26 -7.72
C VAL A 132 -19.08 -14.98 -7.59
N ARG A 133 -20.18 -14.28 -7.40
CA ARG A 133 -21.52 -14.85 -7.27
C ARG A 133 -22.12 -15.30 -8.60
N LYS A 134 -21.55 -14.86 -9.74
CA LYS A 134 -22.00 -15.24 -11.09
C LYS A 134 -21.23 -16.43 -11.69
N ILE A 135 -20.24 -16.97 -10.98
CA ILE A 135 -19.54 -18.22 -11.30
C ILE A 135 -20.08 -19.32 -10.40
#